data_0f99ccdb1b7d5285faaadca4ef05d327
#
_entry.id   0f99ccdb1b7d5285faaadca4ef05d327
#
_cell.length_a   1.000
_cell.length_b   1.000
_cell.length_c   1.000
_cell.angle_alpha   90.00
_cell.angle_beta   90.00
_cell.angle_gamma   90.00
#
_symmetry.space_group_name_H-M   'P 1'
#
loop_
_entity.id
_entity.type
_entity.pdbx_description
1 polymer ?
#
loop_
_entity_poly.entity_id
_entity_poly.type
_entity_poly.pdbx_seq_one_letter_code
_entity_poly.pdbx_strand_id
1 'polypeptide(L)'
;MKAKHIIIIACAALFGATQANAQGQTLPILTANTDARTAAMGNASVAAEGMYLYNNPSAIFGVDKKFTADASASIYEKEEGIEGTFGLYTATVGYKFAKRHAAFAGFRYAGGLKLKGSNMLGEPTKEYKPYDWTIDFGYAYMIGKGFSAYATGNIIFSHLSKNANGGAFTVGASYQNNDMTIANKAANFMVDAKVAAIGPKLDYGNGYKASMPTHVAVGGALSVDMADKHQVGAALSTRYFFQPSESKVFIVGGGLEYTYNNMVSVRAGYEYGDHNLSHFTMGAGVKYRGLRINGAYMLKTIDAGSSYCTVGLGYDF
;
A
#
# COMPACT_ATOMS: atom_id res chain seq x y z
N MET A 1 -27.26 21.61 -8.67
CA MET A 1 -26.01 21.00 -8.15
C MET A 1 -24.86 21.52 -8.99
N LYS A 2 -23.82 22.07 -8.40
CA LYS A 2 -22.70 22.67 -9.15
C LYS A 2 -21.83 21.53 -9.71
N ALA A 3 -21.32 21.65 -10.95
CA ALA A 3 -20.44 20.70 -11.64
C ALA A 3 -19.27 20.13 -10.77
N LYS A 4 -18.97 20.79 -9.66
CA LYS A 4 -17.99 20.39 -8.65
C LYS A 4 -18.25 19.04 -7.98
N HIS A 5 -19.50 18.58 -7.91
CA HIS A 5 -19.87 17.33 -7.23
C HIS A 5 -19.73 16.10 -8.15
N ILE A 6 -19.76 16.30 -9.46
CA ILE A 6 -19.67 15.20 -10.43
C ILE A 6 -18.23 14.65 -10.54
N ILE A 7 -17.23 15.52 -10.44
CA ILE A 7 -15.80 15.13 -10.46
C ILE A 7 -15.43 14.34 -9.21
N ILE A 8 -16.02 14.69 -8.06
CA ILE A 8 -15.81 13.99 -6.78
C ILE A 8 -16.39 12.57 -6.85
N ILE A 9 -17.53 12.40 -7.50
CA ILE A 9 -18.18 11.10 -7.68
C ILE A 9 -17.33 10.19 -8.60
N ALA A 10 -16.73 10.72 -9.66
CA ALA A 10 -15.90 9.93 -10.57
C ALA A 10 -14.60 9.44 -9.93
N CYS A 11 -13.96 10.23 -9.08
CA CYS A 11 -12.78 9.78 -8.32
C CYS A 11 -13.12 8.77 -7.22
N ALA A 12 -14.32 8.85 -6.65
CA ALA A 12 -14.83 7.88 -5.67
C ALA A 12 -15.28 6.56 -6.32
N ALA A 13 -15.72 6.58 -7.59
CA ALA A 13 -16.15 5.40 -8.35
C ALA A 13 -15.00 4.41 -8.60
N LEU A 14 -13.75 4.86 -8.63
CA LEU A 14 -12.57 4.02 -8.81
C LEU A 14 -12.30 3.03 -7.66
N PHE A 15 -12.97 3.21 -6.53
CA PHE A 15 -12.81 2.35 -5.35
C PHE A 15 -14.12 1.73 -4.86
N GLY A 16 -15.10 1.51 -5.75
CA GLY A 16 -16.30 0.74 -5.46
C GLY A 16 -17.51 1.55 -5.05
N ALA A 17 -17.97 2.47 -5.91
CA ALA A 17 -19.15 3.26 -5.67
C ALA A 17 -20.34 2.84 -6.52
N THR A 18 -21.15 1.96 -6.01
CA THR A 18 -22.56 1.90 -6.39
C THR A 18 -23.42 2.17 -5.17
N GLN A 19 -23.82 3.37 -5.02
CA GLN A 19 -24.88 3.96 -4.21
C GLN A 19 -24.41 5.27 -3.59
N ALA A 20 -25.31 6.19 -3.29
CA ALA A 20 -25.07 7.57 -2.85
C ALA A 20 -24.29 7.78 -1.52
N ASN A 21 -23.69 6.73 -0.98
CA ASN A 21 -22.76 6.71 0.15
C ASN A 21 -21.38 6.18 -0.24
N ALA A 22 -21.02 6.24 -1.49
CA ALA A 22 -19.69 5.89 -1.98
C ALA A 22 -18.66 6.90 -1.49
N GLN A 23 -18.28 6.74 -0.27
CA GLN A 23 -17.23 7.49 0.38
C GLN A 23 -15.97 6.65 0.28
N GLY A 24 -15.39 6.64 -0.93
CA GLY A 24 -14.05 6.10 -1.13
C GLY A 24 -13.04 6.84 -0.25
N GLN A 25 -11.95 6.18 0.07
CA GLN A 25 -10.84 6.83 0.76
C GLN A 25 -10.30 7.96 -0.12
N THR A 26 -10.20 9.14 0.46
CA THR A 26 -9.55 10.27 -0.21
C THR A 26 -8.06 9.98 -0.37
N LEU A 27 -7.45 10.48 -1.45
CA LEU A 27 -6.01 10.33 -1.74
C LEU A 27 -5.54 8.86 -1.78
N PRO A 28 -6.00 8.07 -2.73
CA PRO A 28 -5.65 6.66 -2.87
C PRO A 28 -4.13 6.40 -2.95
N ILE A 29 -3.35 7.37 -3.42
CA ILE A 29 -1.89 7.30 -3.46
C ILE A 29 -1.26 7.05 -2.08
N LEU A 30 -1.93 7.42 -0.98
CA LEU A 30 -1.45 7.19 0.39
C LEU A 30 -1.85 5.83 0.97
N THR A 31 -2.85 5.16 0.39
CA THR A 31 -3.48 3.96 0.97
C THR A 31 -3.36 2.72 0.11
N ALA A 32 -3.24 2.88 -1.20
CA ALA A 32 -3.08 1.77 -2.14
C ALA A 32 -1.75 1.05 -1.89
N ASN A 33 -1.80 -0.28 -1.97
CA ASN A 33 -0.60 -1.08 -1.79
C ASN A 33 0.35 -0.94 -2.99
N THR A 34 1.61 -0.73 -2.67
CA THR A 34 2.69 -0.54 -3.65
C THR A 34 3.58 -1.78 -3.79
N ASP A 35 3.36 -2.83 -3.02
CA ASP A 35 4.22 -4.00 -2.98
C ASP A 35 3.49 -5.27 -3.43
N ALA A 36 3.98 -5.89 -4.51
CA ALA A 36 3.39 -7.10 -5.07
C ALA A 36 3.39 -8.29 -4.09
N ARG A 37 4.40 -8.42 -3.22
CA ARG A 37 4.44 -9.51 -2.24
C ARG A 37 3.33 -9.39 -1.21
N THR A 38 3.20 -8.22 -0.59
CA THR A 38 2.16 -7.99 0.42
C THR A 38 0.76 -7.94 -0.19
N ALA A 39 0.63 -7.43 -1.43
CA ALA A 39 -0.60 -7.48 -2.20
C ALA A 39 -1.11 -8.92 -2.37
N ALA A 40 -0.23 -9.85 -2.74
CA ALA A 40 -0.55 -11.27 -2.88
C ALA A 40 -0.96 -11.95 -1.57
N MET A 41 -0.68 -11.34 -0.42
CA MET A 41 -0.99 -11.84 0.92
C MET A 41 -2.13 -11.05 1.59
N GLY A 42 -3.13 -10.61 0.83
CA GLY A 42 -4.27 -9.87 1.36
C GLY A 42 -3.90 -8.48 1.91
N ASN A 43 -2.90 -7.83 1.33
CA ASN A 43 -2.38 -6.54 1.79
C ASN A 43 -1.84 -6.53 3.25
N ALA A 44 -1.41 -7.70 3.75
CA ALA A 44 -0.78 -7.81 5.06
C ALA A 44 0.67 -7.32 5.00
N SER A 45 0.90 -6.05 5.31
CA SER A 45 2.15 -5.33 5.09
C SER A 45 3.22 -5.48 6.18
N VAL A 46 3.04 -6.35 7.16
CA VAL A 46 3.88 -6.44 8.38
C VAL A 46 5.28 -6.96 8.06
N ALA A 47 5.36 -8.11 7.40
CA ALA A 47 6.63 -8.77 7.07
C ALA A 47 7.08 -8.39 5.66
N ALA A 48 7.40 -7.13 5.44
CA ALA A 48 7.85 -6.65 4.15
C ALA A 48 9.23 -7.23 3.78
N GLU A 49 9.39 -7.67 2.53
CA GLU A 49 10.68 -7.92 1.88
C GLU A 49 10.83 -6.97 0.69
N GLY A 50 11.12 -5.70 0.96
CA GLY A 50 11.13 -4.62 0.00
C GLY A 50 10.01 -3.61 0.23
N MET A 51 10.01 -2.52 -0.51
CA MET A 51 9.09 -1.40 -0.32
C MET A 51 8.94 -0.99 1.16
N TYR A 52 10.03 -1.10 1.93
CA TYR A 52 10.02 -0.93 3.39
C TYR A 52 9.42 0.40 3.81
N LEU A 53 9.72 1.49 3.08
CA LEU A 53 9.22 2.84 3.36
C LEU A 53 7.69 2.89 3.50
N TYR A 54 6.97 2.11 2.70
CA TYR A 54 5.50 2.15 2.62
C TYR A 54 4.83 1.07 3.46
N ASN A 55 5.50 -0.06 3.63
CA ASN A 55 4.96 -1.20 4.38
C ASN A 55 5.34 -1.10 5.86
N ASN A 56 6.59 -1.46 6.16
CA ASN A 56 7.16 -1.45 7.49
C ASN A 56 8.65 -1.11 7.42
N PRO A 57 9.04 0.14 7.69
CA PRO A 57 10.43 0.57 7.66
C PRO A 57 11.36 -0.21 8.59
N SER A 58 10.84 -0.74 9.69
CA SER A 58 11.62 -1.53 10.64
C SER A 58 12.03 -2.91 10.11
N ALA A 59 11.30 -3.45 9.13
CA ALA A 59 11.61 -4.78 8.55
C ALA A 59 12.98 -4.82 7.87
N ILE A 60 13.56 -3.69 7.49
CA ILE A 60 14.92 -3.60 6.93
C ILE A 60 15.98 -4.11 7.90
N PHE A 61 15.74 -4.10 9.21
CA PHE A 61 16.70 -4.59 10.19
C PHE A 61 16.82 -6.11 10.21
N GLY A 62 15.86 -6.83 9.63
CA GLY A 62 15.91 -8.28 9.42
C GLY A 62 16.71 -8.72 8.18
N VAL A 63 17.23 -7.80 7.39
CA VAL A 63 18.00 -8.09 6.16
C VAL A 63 19.47 -7.84 6.40
N ASP A 64 20.34 -8.73 5.94
CA ASP A 64 21.81 -8.58 6.11
C ASP A 64 22.39 -7.43 5.28
N LYS A 65 21.83 -7.21 4.11
CA LYS A 65 22.27 -6.16 3.18
C LYS A 65 22.00 -4.77 3.71
N LYS A 66 22.85 -3.81 3.33
CA LYS A 66 22.75 -2.44 3.83
C LYS A 66 21.88 -1.52 2.97
N PHE A 67 21.82 -1.79 1.68
CA PHE A 67 21.09 -0.96 0.74
C PHE A 67 20.01 -1.79 0.04
N THR A 68 18.85 -1.20 -0.17
CA THR A 68 17.74 -1.78 -0.94
C THR A 68 17.21 -0.75 -1.92
N ALA A 69 16.85 -1.18 -3.11
CA ALA A 69 16.14 -0.38 -4.09
C ALA A 69 14.98 -1.19 -4.64
N ASP A 70 13.80 -0.58 -4.70
CA ASP A 70 12.58 -1.24 -5.15
C ASP A 70 11.81 -0.33 -6.10
N ALA A 71 11.16 -0.94 -7.09
CA ALA A 71 10.20 -0.29 -7.97
C ALA A 71 8.99 -1.20 -8.19
N SER A 72 7.82 -0.62 -8.36
CA SER A 72 6.61 -1.37 -8.68
C SER A 72 5.63 -0.59 -9.55
N ALA A 73 4.77 -1.33 -10.23
CA ALA A 73 3.64 -0.81 -10.97
C ALA A 73 2.39 -1.62 -10.64
N SER A 74 1.33 -0.95 -10.24
CA SER A 74 -0.01 -1.51 -10.07
C SER A 74 -0.92 -0.96 -11.14
N ILE A 75 -1.55 -1.83 -11.92
CA ILE A 75 -2.45 -1.47 -13.02
C ILE A 75 -3.82 -2.02 -12.71
N TYR A 76 -4.80 -1.14 -12.68
CA TYR A 76 -6.17 -1.45 -12.35
C TYR A 76 -6.98 -1.84 -13.59
N GLU A 77 -7.99 -2.66 -13.40
CA GLU A 77 -8.94 -3.01 -14.45
C GLU A 77 -9.61 -1.74 -15.00
N LYS A 78 -9.82 -1.73 -16.30
CA LYS A 78 -10.50 -0.61 -16.95
C LYS A 78 -12.00 -0.64 -16.59
N GLU A 79 -12.51 0.47 -16.10
CA GLU A 79 -13.95 0.61 -15.81
C GLU A 79 -14.72 1.02 -17.06
N GLU A 80 -15.93 0.46 -17.19
CA GLU A 80 -16.83 0.77 -18.31
C GLU A 80 -17.27 2.25 -18.25
N GLY A 81 -17.19 2.95 -19.37
CA GLY A 81 -17.53 4.38 -19.47
C GLY A 81 -16.43 5.33 -19.05
N ILE A 82 -15.29 4.86 -18.53
CA ILE A 82 -14.11 5.69 -18.19
C ILE A 82 -13.01 5.47 -19.21
N GLU A 83 -12.47 6.56 -19.76
CA GLU A 83 -11.31 6.51 -20.64
C GLU A 83 -10.01 6.46 -19.85
N GLY A 84 -9.03 5.68 -20.37
CA GLY A 84 -7.74 5.48 -19.71
C GLY A 84 -7.76 4.31 -18.72
N THR A 85 -6.65 4.12 -18.02
CA THR A 85 -6.45 3.05 -17.03
C THR A 85 -5.72 3.64 -15.84
N PHE A 86 -6.26 3.45 -14.65
CA PHE A 86 -5.60 3.91 -13.44
C PHE A 86 -4.35 3.07 -13.18
N GLY A 87 -3.24 3.74 -12.90
CA GLY A 87 -1.97 3.13 -12.54
C GLY A 87 -1.36 3.80 -11.32
N LEU A 88 -0.71 3.00 -10.48
CA LEU A 88 0.12 3.45 -9.37
C LEU A 88 1.55 2.96 -9.60
N TYR A 89 2.48 3.89 -9.68
CA TYR A 89 3.90 3.63 -9.89
C TYR A 89 4.69 4.09 -8.68
N THR A 90 5.61 3.24 -8.23
CA THR A 90 6.35 3.49 -6.98
C THR A 90 7.81 3.14 -7.16
N ALA A 91 8.67 3.96 -6.59
CA ALA A 91 10.09 3.68 -6.44
C ALA A 91 10.55 4.06 -5.04
N THR A 92 11.42 3.27 -4.43
CA THR A 92 11.98 3.56 -3.11
C THR A 92 13.40 3.03 -2.97
N VAL A 93 14.16 3.70 -2.16
CA VAL A 93 15.49 3.26 -1.72
C VAL A 93 15.56 3.30 -0.21
N GLY A 94 16.29 2.37 0.37
CA GLY A 94 16.54 2.29 1.81
C GLY A 94 18.00 1.99 2.08
N TYR A 95 18.56 2.63 3.11
CA TYR A 95 19.94 2.46 3.52
C TYR A 95 20.06 2.31 5.03
N LYS A 96 20.66 1.19 5.47
CA LYS A 96 21.05 0.96 6.88
C LYS A 96 22.41 1.54 7.15
N PHE A 97 22.51 2.40 8.13
CA PHE A 97 23.76 2.93 8.63
C PHE A 97 23.90 2.74 10.14
N ALA A 98 25.14 2.64 10.63
CA ALA A 98 25.44 2.49 12.04
C ALA A 98 24.64 1.40 12.77
N LYS A 99 24.44 0.22 12.18
CA LYS A 99 23.77 -1.00 12.73
C LYS A 99 22.33 -0.83 13.22
N ARG A 100 21.95 0.36 13.72
CA ARG A 100 20.64 0.60 14.35
C ARG A 100 19.80 1.65 13.66
N HIS A 101 20.27 2.23 12.56
CA HIS A 101 19.62 3.34 11.87
C HIS A 101 19.35 2.97 10.43
N ALA A 102 18.21 3.36 9.92
CA ALA A 102 17.90 3.26 8.51
C ALA A 102 17.18 4.53 8.03
N ALA A 103 17.52 4.98 6.83
CA ALA A 103 16.88 6.09 6.16
C ALA A 103 16.32 5.62 4.82
N PHE A 104 15.23 6.25 4.39
CA PHE A 104 14.52 5.92 3.18
C PHE A 104 14.16 7.16 2.39
N ALA A 105 14.13 7.02 1.08
CA ALA A 105 13.53 7.98 0.17
C ALA A 105 12.66 7.24 -0.84
N GLY A 106 11.60 7.88 -1.32
CA GLY A 106 10.67 7.27 -2.25
C GLY A 106 9.90 8.28 -3.07
N PHE A 107 9.28 7.77 -4.11
CA PHE A 107 8.43 8.50 -5.03
C PHE A 107 7.24 7.62 -5.40
N ARG A 108 6.05 8.22 -5.46
CA ARG A 108 4.85 7.58 -6.00
C ARG A 108 4.17 8.51 -7.01
N TYR A 109 3.59 7.90 -8.02
CA TYR A 109 2.72 8.56 -8.99
C TYR A 109 1.46 7.72 -9.20
N ALA A 110 0.30 8.34 -9.11
CA ALA A 110 -1.00 7.74 -9.38
C ALA A 110 -1.76 8.56 -10.41
N GLY A 111 -2.28 7.92 -11.45
CA GLY A 111 -3.00 8.62 -12.52
C GLY A 111 -3.32 7.73 -13.70
N GLY A 112 -3.63 8.33 -14.84
CA GLY A 112 -3.89 7.61 -16.09
C GLY A 112 -5.34 7.65 -16.56
N LEU A 113 -6.26 8.16 -15.73
CA LEU A 113 -7.67 8.32 -16.11
C LEU A 113 -7.92 9.58 -16.91
N LYS A 114 -8.96 9.53 -17.76
CA LYS A 114 -9.50 10.65 -18.48
C LYS A 114 -11.01 10.74 -18.19
N LEU A 115 -11.40 11.78 -17.50
CA LEU A 115 -12.78 12.01 -17.07
C LEU A 115 -13.43 13.08 -17.94
N LYS A 116 -14.53 12.76 -18.60
CA LYS A 116 -15.32 13.74 -19.37
C LYS A 116 -16.25 14.47 -18.41
N GLY A 117 -16.13 15.79 -18.32
CA GLY A 117 -17.12 16.62 -17.64
C GLY A 117 -18.40 16.71 -18.47
N SER A 118 -19.56 16.91 -17.83
CA SER A 118 -20.80 17.29 -18.47
C SER A 118 -21.39 18.52 -17.83
N ASN A 119 -22.11 19.32 -18.60
CA ASN A 119 -22.90 20.44 -18.07
C ASN A 119 -24.26 19.94 -17.55
N MET A 120 -25.10 20.85 -17.05
CA MET A 120 -26.44 20.50 -16.53
C MET A 120 -27.39 19.95 -17.60
N LEU A 121 -27.07 20.14 -18.89
CA LEU A 121 -27.86 19.64 -20.04
C LEU A 121 -27.34 18.29 -20.55
N GLY A 122 -26.29 17.72 -19.87
CA GLY A 122 -25.68 16.45 -20.28
C GLY A 122 -24.68 16.58 -21.43
N GLU A 123 -24.40 17.80 -21.91
CA GLU A 123 -23.44 18.00 -23.00
C GLU A 123 -22.00 17.85 -22.49
N PRO A 124 -21.11 17.18 -23.25
CA PRO A 124 -19.73 17.01 -22.85
C PRO A 124 -19.01 18.37 -22.72
N THR A 125 -18.29 18.54 -21.65
CA THR A 125 -17.45 19.71 -21.39
C THR A 125 -15.97 19.34 -21.43
N LYS A 126 -15.13 20.03 -20.69
CA LYS A 126 -13.70 19.83 -20.64
C LYS A 126 -13.31 18.44 -20.11
N GLU A 127 -12.32 17.80 -20.73
CA GLU A 127 -11.66 16.60 -20.22
C GLU A 127 -10.76 16.95 -19.02
N TYR A 128 -10.82 16.11 -17.99
CA TYR A 128 -10.00 16.19 -16.79
C TYR A 128 -9.11 14.97 -16.70
N LYS A 129 -7.84 15.17 -16.33
CA LYS A 129 -6.83 14.11 -16.14
C LYS A 129 -6.31 14.20 -14.70
N PRO A 130 -7.00 13.58 -13.72
CA PRO A 130 -6.54 13.61 -12.34
C PRO A 130 -5.26 12.81 -12.19
N TYR A 131 -4.34 13.32 -11.38
CA TYR A 131 -3.13 12.64 -10.96
C TYR A 131 -2.67 13.13 -9.60
N ASP A 132 -2.00 12.25 -8.89
CA ASP A 132 -1.30 12.53 -7.64
C ASP A 132 0.15 12.07 -7.76
N TRP A 133 1.06 12.77 -7.08
CA TRP A 133 2.40 12.27 -6.86
C TRP A 133 2.93 12.71 -5.49
N THR A 134 3.86 11.91 -4.96
CA THR A 134 4.45 12.18 -3.65
C THR A 134 5.96 12.05 -3.68
N ILE A 135 6.64 12.86 -2.85
CA ILE A 135 8.01 12.63 -2.43
C ILE A 135 7.96 12.18 -0.99
N ASP A 136 8.57 11.04 -0.71
CA ASP A 136 8.43 10.35 0.55
C ASP A 136 9.78 10.14 1.21
N PHE A 137 9.83 10.29 2.54
CA PHE A 137 11.01 10.09 3.36
C PHE A 137 10.68 9.22 4.55
N GLY A 138 11.66 8.48 5.04
CA GLY A 138 11.48 7.65 6.22
C GLY A 138 12.76 7.51 7.03
N TYR A 139 12.56 7.27 8.31
CA TYR A 139 13.63 6.95 9.22
C TYR A 139 13.16 5.87 10.20
N ALA A 140 14.00 4.86 10.41
CA ALA A 140 13.78 3.82 11.40
C ALA A 140 14.97 3.68 12.34
N TYR A 141 14.68 3.38 13.60
CA TYR A 141 15.67 3.20 14.66
C TYR A 141 15.42 1.89 15.41
N MET A 142 16.45 1.04 15.49
CA MET A 142 16.42 -0.18 16.29
C MET A 142 16.78 0.17 17.75
N ILE A 143 15.79 0.15 18.62
CA ILE A 143 15.94 0.43 20.05
C ILE A 143 16.76 -0.67 20.73
N GLY A 144 16.48 -1.92 20.39
CA GLY A 144 17.19 -3.12 20.86
C GLY A 144 16.25 -4.26 21.21
N LYS A 145 16.81 -5.46 21.37
CA LYS A 145 16.05 -6.69 21.68
C LYS A 145 14.86 -6.93 20.74
N GLY A 146 15.05 -6.65 19.44
CA GLY A 146 14.00 -6.79 18.43
C GLY A 146 13.02 -5.62 18.31
N PHE A 147 13.01 -4.66 19.23
CA PHE A 147 12.15 -3.49 19.17
C PHE A 147 12.75 -2.39 18.28
N SER A 148 11.92 -1.82 17.45
CA SER A 148 12.23 -0.71 16.56
C SER A 148 11.08 0.30 16.51
N ALA A 149 11.41 1.55 16.24
CA ALA A 149 10.42 2.59 15.96
C ALA A 149 10.76 3.30 14.65
N TYR A 150 9.78 3.89 14.00
CA TYR A 150 9.98 4.60 12.75
C TYR A 150 9.00 5.77 12.59
N ALA A 151 9.40 6.68 11.71
CA ALA A 151 8.55 7.74 11.22
C ALA A 151 8.75 7.90 9.70
N THR A 152 7.68 8.19 8.97
CA THR A 152 7.73 8.53 7.55
C THR A 152 6.96 9.81 7.28
N GLY A 153 7.37 10.55 6.26
CA GLY A 153 6.72 11.79 5.83
C GLY A 153 6.49 11.77 4.32
N ASN A 154 5.39 12.38 3.90
CA ASN A 154 4.97 12.47 2.51
C ASN A 154 4.72 13.94 2.16
N ILE A 155 5.35 14.44 1.11
CA ILE A 155 4.99 15.71 0.46
C ILE A 155 4.08 15.33 -0.71
N ILE A 156 2.88 15.88 -0.75
CA ILE A 156 1.80 15.45 -1.64
C ILE A 156 1.50 16.58 -2.61
N PHE A 157 1.45 16.23 -3.90
CA PHE A 157 1.00 17.10 -4.98
C PHE A 157 -0.16 16.41 -5.68
N SER A 158 -1.31 17.03 -5.65
CA SER A 158 -2.55 16.48 -6.20
C SER A 158 -3.16 17.43 -7.23
N HIS A 159 -3.60 16.87 -8.34
CA HIS A 159 -4.31 17.55 -9.39
C HIS A 159 -5.62 16.84 -9.70
N LEU A 160 -6.75 17.46 -9.32
CA LEU A 160 -8.08 17.02 -9.76
C LEU A 160 -8.59 17.90 -10.92
N SER A 161 -9.24 18.99 -10.62
CA SER A 161 -9.56 20.09 -11.54
C SER A 161 -8.73 21.34 -11.23
N LYS A 162 -8.13 21.38 -10.06
CA LYS A 162 -7.17 22.36 -9.55
C LYS A 162 -6.08 21.62 -8.78
N ASN A 163 -4.98 22.31 -8.56
CA ASN A 163 -3.86 21.78 -7.78
C ASN A 163 -4.11 21.98 -6.28
N ALA A 164 -3.68 21.02 -5.51
CA ALA A 164 -3.56 21.11 -4.05
C ALA A 164 -2.24 20.47 -3.62
N ASN A 165 -1.58 21.06 -2.64
CA ASN A 165 -0.35 20.55 -2.08
C ASN A 165 -0.51 20.40 -0.58
N GLY A 166 0.19 19.43 0.00
CA GLY A 166 0.15 19.22 1.43
C GLY A 166 1.17 18.18 1.88
N GLY A 167 1.04 17.76 3.11
CA GLY A 167 1.89 16.72 3.67
C GLY A 167 1.16 15.84 4.66
N ALA A 168 1.67 14.63 4.81
CA ALA A 168 1.21 13.68 5.80
C ALA A 168 2.42 13.00 6.44
N PHE A 169 2.23 12.47 7.64
CA PHE A 169 3.25 11.67 8.29
C PHE A 169 2.65 10.41 8.91
N THR A 170 3.50 9.42 9.13
CA THR A 170 3.17 8.14 9.77
C THR A 170 4.20 7.88 10.85
N VAL A 171 3.76 7.35 11.97
CA VAL A 171 4.63 6.85 13.05
C VAL A 171 4.23 5.44 13.40
N GLY A 172 5.22 4.61 13.71
CA GLY A 172 4.98 3.22 14.07
C GLY A 172 6.10 2.61 14.88
N ALA A 173 5.81 1.44 15.41
CA ALA A 173 6.75 0.62 16.16
C ALA A 173 6.54 -0.85 15.81
N SER A 174 7.66 -1.59 15.81
CA SER A 174 7.67 -3.01 15.48
C SER A 174 8.48 -3.79 16.50
N TYR A 175 8.11 -5.04 16.66
CA TYR A 175 8.94 -6.05 17.30
C TYR A 175 9.24 -7.17 16.30
N GLN A 176 10.49 -7.56 16.18
CA GLN A 176 10.96 -8.62 15.32
C GLN A 176 11.84 -9.60 16.11
N ASN A 177 11.60 -10.89 15.93
CA ASN A 177 12.44 -11.95 16.49
C ASN A 177 12.75 -12.97 15.38
N ASN A 178 14.00 -13.00 14.95
CA ASN A 178 14.50 -13.88 13.89
C ASN A 178 15.19 -15.13 14.44
N ASP A 179 15.36 -15.23 15.75
CA ASP A 179 16.04 -16.35 16.43
C ASP A 179 15.04 -17.25 17.17
N MET A 180 13.77 -17.22 16.78
CA MET A 180 12.73 -18.04 17.40
C MET A 180 12.79 -19.48 16.89
N THR A 181 12.42 -20.42 17.76
CA THR A 181 12.28 -21.84 17.40
C THR A 181 10.88 -22.32 17.74
N ILE A 182 10.21 -22.94 16.79
CA ILE A 182 8.88 -23.56 16.94
C ILE A 182 9.01 -25.05 16.55
N ALA A 183 8.69 -25.95 17.46
CA ALA A 183 8.80 -27.40 17.23
C ALA A 183 10.17 -27.82 16.65
N ASN A 184 11.27 -27.29 17.19
CA ASN A 184 12.65 -27.50 16.77
C ASN A 184 12.96 -27.01 15.34
N LYS A 185 12.19 -26.08 14.79
CA LYS A 185 12.39 -25.46 13.47
C LYS A 185 12.62 -23.97 13.64
N ALA A 186 13.55 -23.42 12.85
CA ALA A 186 13.80 -21.98 12.84
C ALA A 186 12.53 -21.22 12.41
N ALA A 187 12.24 -20.14 13.09
CA ALA A 187 11.07 -19.34 12.84
C ALA A 187 11.38 -17.85 12.99
N ASN A 188 10.73 -17.02 12.19
CA ASN A 188 10.80 -15.57 12.27
C ASN A 188 9.42 -15.02 12.60
N PHE A 189 9.36 -14.15 13.57
CA PHE A 189 8.12 -13.51 14.01
C PHE A 189 8.25 -11.99 13.98
N MET A 190 7.21 -11.31 13.50
CA MET A 190 7.16 -9.85 13.47
C MET A 190 5.76 -9.36 13.81
N VAL A 191 5.69 -8.29 14.59
CA VAL A 191 4.47 -7.49 14.79
C VAL A 191 4.79 -6.03 14.51
N ASP A 192 3.80 -5.32 14.00
CA ASP A 192 3.88 -3.89 13.67
C ASP A 192 2.59 -3.18 14.09
N ALA A 193 2.72 -1.96 14.59
CA ALA A 193 1.62 -1.07 14.85
C ALA A 193 1.97 0.35 14.41
N LYS A 194 1.05 1.01 13.70
CA LYS A 194 1.27 2.38 13.21
C LYS A 194 0.01 3.22 13.20
N VAL A 195 0.20 4.52 13.31
CA VAL A 195 -0.81 5.54 12.94
C VAL A 195 -0.29 6.22 11.69
N ALA A 196 -1.08 6.14 10.61
CA ALA A 196 -0.64 6.53 9.28
C ALA A 196 -1.46 7.67 8.69
N ALA A 197 -0.83 8.39 7.74
CA ALA A 197 -1.41 9.47 6.97
C ALA A 197 -2.02 10.58 7.84
N ILE A 198 -1.31 11.00 8.89
CA ILE A 198 -1.69 12.13 9.74
C ILE A 198 -1.28 13.43 9.04
N GLY A 199 -2.24 14.32 8.78
CA GLY A 199 -1.95 15.60 8.12
C GLY A 199 -3.18 16.51 7.99
N PRO A 200 -2.96 17.77 7.58
CA PRO A 200 -4.05 18.70 7.32
C PRO A 200 -4.82 18.32 6.06
N LYS A 201 -6.03 18.81 5.92
CA LYS A 201 -6.82 18.63 4.68
C LYS A 201 -6.14 19.33 3.50
N LEU A 202 -6.13 18.70 2.32
CA LEU A 202 -5.72 19.34 1.08
C LEU A 202 -6.82 20.28 0.58
N ASP A 203 -6.47 21.55 0.38
CA ASP A 203 -7.40 22.58 -0.09
C ASP A 203 -7.17 22.84 -1.59
N TYR A 204 -8.18 22.55 -2.41
CA TYR A 204 -8.13 22.78 -3.85
C TYR A 204 -8.59 24.20 -4.25
N GLY A 205 -8.82 25.10 -3.29
CA GLY A 205 -9.14 26.51 -3.54
C GLY A 205 -10.49 26.75 -4.22
N ASN A 206 -11.40 25.78 -4.21
CA ASN A 206 -12.75 25.86 -4.81
C ASN A 206 -13.86 25.51 -3.83
N GLY A 207 -13.56 25.54 -2.53
CA GLY A 207 -14.43 25.10 -1.45
C GLY A 207 -14.42 23.60 -1.18
N TYR A 208 -13.67 22.82 -1.95
CA TYR A 208 -13.44 21.41 -1.70
C TYR A 208 -12.12 21.18 -0.97
N LYS A 209 -12.18 20.44 0.13
CA LYS A 209 -11.03 20.04 0.94
C LYS A 209 -11.04 18.51 1.12
N ALA A 210 -9.99 17.84 0.66
CA ALA A 210 -9.81 16.41 0.87
C ALA A 210 -9.15 16.15 2.23
N SER A 211 -9.78 15.34 3.07
CA SER A 211 -9.19 14.88 4.34
C SER A 211 -8.11 13.86 4.08
N MET A 212 -7.07 13.81 4.93
CA MET A 212 -6.11 12.71 4.90
C MET A 212 -6.79 11.40 5.32
N PRO A 213 -6.44 10.26 4.70
CA PRO A 213 -6.99 8.95 5.06
C PRO A 213 -6.30 8.41 6.32
N THR A 214 -6.46 9.12 7.44
CA THR A 214 -5.77 8.78 8.68
C THR A 214 -6.34 7.50 9.27
N HIS A 215 -5.45 6.55 9.57
CA HIS A 215 -5.82 5.24 10.07
C HIS A 215 -4.81 4.68 11.07
N VAL A 216 -5.28 3.75 11.88
CA VAL A 216 -4.46 2.86 12.68
C VAL A 216 -4.32 1.55 11.94
N ALA A 217 -3.12 0.99 11.92
CA ALA A 217 -2.87 -0.36 11.41
C ALA A 217 -2.09 -1.18 12.43
N VAL A 218 -2.47 -2.44 12.58
CA VAL A 218 -1.78 -3.42 13.42
C VAL A 218 -1.71 -4.73 12.65
N GLY A 219 -0.58 -5.43 12.77
CA GLY A 219 -0.47 -6.72 12.12
C GLY A 219 0.65 -7.59 12.72
N GLY A 220 0.63 -8.85 12.33
CA GLY A 220 1.64 -9.85 12.69
C GLY A 220 1.97 -10.76 11.53
N ALA A 221 3.18 -11.28 11.52
CA ALA A 221 3.65 -12.26 10.56
C ALA A 221 4.54 -13.29 11.25
N LEU A 222 4.45 -14.52 10.76
CA LEU A 222 5.24 -15.66 11.21
C LEU A 222 5.70 -16.44 9.99
N SER A 223 6.97 -16.80 9.94
CA SER A 223 7.49 -17.78 8.98
C SER A 223 8.26 -18.88 9.70
N VAL A 224 8.15 -20.11 9.21
CA VAL A 224 8.75 -21.30 9.80
C VAL A 224 9.45 -22.11 8.71
N ASP A 225 10.70 -22.48 8.94
CA ASP A 225 11.47 -23.38 8.08
C ASP A 225 11.03 -24.83 8.34
N MET A 226 10.15 -25.36 7.48
CA MET A 226 9.58 -26.70 7.63
C MET A 226 10.60 -27.80 7.36
N ALA A 227 11.52 -27.58 6.44
CA ALA A 227 12.64 -28.44 6.08
C ALA A 227 13.73 -27.60 5.39
N ASP A 228 14.89 -28.18 5.08
CA ASP A 228 16.07 -27.49 4.53
C ASP A 228 15.79 -26.51 3.37
N LYS A 229 14.75 -26.78 2.57
CA LYS A 229 14.40 -25.97 1.39
C LYS A 229 12.97 -25.46 1.41
N HIS A 230 12.22 -25.69 2.47
CA HIS A 230 10.79 -25.44 2.53
C HIS A 230 10.47 -24.49 3.69
N GLN A 231 9.97 -23.31 3.38
CA GLN A 231 9.50 -22.34 4.36
C GLN A 231 8.00 -22.06 4.13
N VAL A 232 7.26 -21.95 5.20
CA VAL A 232 5.86 -21.53 5.19
C VAL A 232 5.73 -20.26 6.02
N GLY A 233 5.06 -19.26 5.46
CA GLY A 233 4.78 -17.98 6.12
C GLY A 233 3.28 -17.71 6.19
N ALA A 234 2.87 -16.97 7.21
CA ALA A 234 1.53 -16.42 7.34
C ALA A 234 1.62 -14.97 7.82
N ALA A 235 0.75 -14.12 7.34
CA ALA A 235 0.62 -12.74 7.79
C ALA A 235 -0.84 -12.35 7.95
N LEU A 236 -1.12 -11.49 8.93
CA LEU A 236 -2.42 -10.91 9.18
C LEU A 236 -2.24 -9.44 9.53
N SER A 237 -3.09 -8.56 9.02
CA SER A 237 -3.12 -7.15 9.39
C SER A 237 -4.54 -6.60 9.41
N THR A 238 -4.74 -5.58 10.24
CA THR A 238 -5.98 -4.83 10.32
C THR A 238 -5.70 -3.35 10.12
N ARG A 239 -6.61 -2.64 9.45
CA ARG A 239 -6.55 -1.19 9.25
C ARG A 239 -7.91 -0.60 9.60
N TYR A 240 -7.92 0.41 10.43
CA TYR A 240 -9.13 1.16 10.76
C TYR A 240 -8.95 2.64 10.40
N PHE A 241 -9.68 3.08 9.39
CA PHE A 241 -9.71 4.46 8.92
C PHE A 241 -10.74 5.25 9.73
N PHE A 242 -10.29 6.25 10.45
CA PHE A 242 -11.15 7.14 11.24
C PHE A 242 -11.25 8.55 10.66
N GLN A 243 -10.48 8.84 9.62
CA GLN A 243 -10.59 10.03 8.78
C GLN A 243 -10.67 9.64 7.31
N PRO A 244 -11.54 10.28 6.50
CA PRO A 244 -12.55 11.27 6.93
C PRO A 244 -13.62 10.67 7.85
N SER A 245 -14.16 11.48 8.77
CA SER A 245 -15.13 11.04 9.79
C SER A 245 -16.41 10.47 9.19
N GLU A 246 -16.73 10.91 7.97
CA GLU A 246 -17.91 10.50 7.21
C GLU A 246 -17.73 9.15 6.52
N SER A 247 -16.48 8.64 6.46
CA SER A 247 -16.13 7.39 5.76
C SER A 247 -15.18 6.54 6.59
N LYS A 248 -15.69 6.07 7.72
CA LYS A 248 -14.94 5.09 8.54
C LYS A 248 -14.96 3.74 7.86
N VAL A 249 -13.77 3.14 7.69
CA VAL A 249 -13.61 1.86 7.01
C VAL A 249 -12.74 0.95 7.86
N PHE A 250 -13.18 -0.29 8.02
CA PHE A 250 -12.40 -1.36 8.65
C PHE A 250 -11.98 -2.37 7.59
N ILE A 251 -10.70 -2.70 7.56
CA ILE A 251 -10.12 -3.65 6.62
C ILE A 251 -9.29 -4.67 7.39
N VAL A 252 -9.48 -5.94 7.07
CA VAL A 252 -8.67 -7.07 7.56
C VAL A 252 -8.11 -7.80 6.36
N GLY A 253 -6.81 -8.03 6.36
CA GLY A 253 -6.17 -8.79 5.30
C GLY A 253 -5.20 -9.83 5.86
N GLY A 254 -5.15 -10.98 5.22
CA GLY A 254 -4.24 -12.04 5.60
C GLY A 254 -3.91 -12.96 4.44
N GLY A 255 -2.79 -13.66 4.56
CA GLY A 255 -2.35 -14.56 3.53
C GLY A 255 -1.30 -15.54 4.00
N LEU A 256 -1.05 -16.50 3.13
CA LEU A 256 -0.06 -17.55 3.28
C LEU A 256 0.98 -17.44 2.17
N GLU A 257 2.21 -17.77 2.52
CA GLU A 257 3.33 -17.84 1.60
C GLU A 257 4.01 -19.20 1.75
N TYR A 258 4.28 -19.86 0.65
CA TYR A 258 5.19 -21.00 0.59
C TYR A 258 6.40 -20.63 -0.24
N THR A 259 7.58 -20.83 0.32
CA THR A 259 8.86 -20.53 -0.35
C THR A 259 9.71 -21.79 -0.46
N TYR A 260 10.15 -22.07 -1.68
CA TYR A 260 11.06 -23.17 -1.97
C TYR A 260 12.49 -22.67 -2.19
N ASN A 261 13.43 -23.27 -1.46
CA ASN A 261 14.87 -23.04 -1.56
C ASN A 261 15.27 -21.55 -1.40
N ASN A 262 14.49 -20.76 -0.63
CA ASN A 262 14.65 -19.31 -0.49
C ASN A 262 14.67 -18.55 -1.85
N MET A 263 14.15 -19.17 -2.91
CA MET A 263 14.20 -18.63 -4.28
C MET A 263 12.83 -18.41 -4.89
N VAL A 264 11.95 -19.39 -4.84
CA VAL A 264 10.64 -19.33 -5.50
C VAL A 264 9.54 -19.31 -4.46
N SER A 265 8.66 -18.35 -4.53
CA SER A 265 7.55 -18.22 -3.61
C SER A 265 6.21 -18.20 -4.35
N VAL A 266 5.21 -18.84 -3.76
CA VAL A 266 3.80 -18.73 -4.17
C VAL A 266 3.00 -18.25 -2.97
N ARG A 267 1.97 -17.42 -3.25
CA ARG A 267 1.21 -16.71 -2.22
C ARG A 267 -0.27 -16.74 -2.56
N ALA A 268 -1.08 -16.81 -1.51
CA ALA A 268 -2.51 -16.63 -1.60
C ALA A 268 -3.01 -15.91 -0.35
N GLY A 269 -4.03 -15.09 -0.50
CA GLY A 269 -4.58 -14.34 0.60
C GLY A 269 -5.99 -13.84 0.33
N TYR A 270 -6.52 -13.18 1.32
CA TYR A 270 -7.82 -12.53 1.25
C TYR A 270 -7.77 -11.21 2.03
N GLU A 271 -8.34 -10.18 1.43
CA GLU A 271 -8.63 -8.92 2.11
C GLU A 271 -10.14 -8.77 2.22
N TYR A 272 -10.62 -8.58 3.44
CA TYR A 272 -11.99 -8.19 3.74
C TYR A 272 -12.01 -6.71 4.10
N GLY A 273 -12.86 -5.95 3.48
CA GLY A 273 -13.08 -4.54 3.79
C GLY A 273 -14.55 -4.19 3.79
N ASP A 274 -14.93 -3.27 4.67
CA ASP A 274 -16.25 -2.66 4.64
C ASP A 274 -16.52 -2.03 3.28
N HIS A 275 -17.79 -1.85 2.94
CA HIS A 275 -18.22 -1.18 1.70
C HIS A 275 -17.71 -1.86 0.40
N ASN A 276 -17.68 -3.19 0.39
CA ASN A 276 -17.31 -4.00 -0.77
C ASN A 276 -15.83 -3.89 -1.21
N LEU A 277 -14.93 -3.57 -0.29
CA LEU A 277 -13.49 -3.52 -0.53
C LEU A 277 -12.83 -4.90 -0.31
N SER A 278 -13.47 -5.98 -0.77
CA SER A 278 -12.99 -7.34 -0.53
C SER A 278 -12.36 -7.95 -1.78
N HIS A 279 -11.20 -8.60 -1.61
CA HIS A 279 -10.44 -9.18 -2.71
C HIS A 279 -9.88 -10.55 -2.35
N PHE A 280 -9.95 -11.51 -3.27
CA PHE A 280 -9.02 -12.63 -3.29
C PHE A 280 -7.70 -12.20 -3.89
N THR A 281 -6.61 -12.67 -3.32
CA THR A 281 -5.28 -12.27 -3.75
C THR A 281 -4.41 -13.49 -4.01
N MET A 282 -3.61 -13.44 -5.05
CA MET A 282 -2.66 -14.48 -5.38
C MET A 282 -1.40 -13.86 -5.98
N GLY A 283 -0.29 -14.58 -5.89
CA GLY A 283 0.95 -14.11 -6.49
C GLY A 283 2.07 -15.10 -6.42
N ALA A 284 3.15 -14.74 -7.10
CA ALA A 284 4.38 -15.50 -7.12
C ALA A 284 5.59 -14.56 -7.09
N GLY A 285 6.73 -15.08 -6.67
CA GLY A 285 7.96 -14.33 -6.66
C GLY A 285 9.18 -15.19 -6.85
N VAL A 286 10.24 -14.56 -7.34
CA VAL A 286 11.56 -15.16 -7.47
C VAL A 286 12.58 -14.24 -6.81
N LYS A 287 13.47 -14.85 -6.00
CA LYS A 287 14.61 -14.18 -5.36
C LYS A 287 15.90 -14.88 -5.75
N TYR A 288 16.83 -14.14 -6.30
CA TYR A 288 18.11 -14.70 -6.70
C TYR A 288 19.23 -13.66 -6.58
N ARG A 289 20.25 -13.95 -5.79
CA ARG A 289 21.45 -13.10 -5.58
C ARG A 289 21.12 -11.63 -5.28
N GLY A 290 20.12 -11.38 -4.41
CA GLY A 290 19.68 -10.04 -4.05
C GLY A 290 18.57 -9.47 -4.95
N LEU A 291 18.41 -9.97 -6.17
CA LEU A 291 17.32 -9.59 -7.06
C LEU A 291 16.00 -10.23 -6.58
N ARG A 292 14.95 -9.45 -6.52
CA ARG A 292 13.57 -9.88 -6.18
C ARG A 292 12.62 -9.44 -7.30
N ILE A 293 11.86 -10.39 -7.83
CA ILE A 293 10.79 -10.13 -8.79
C ILE A 293 9.52 -10.73 -8.23
N ASN A 294 8.48 -9.93 -8.07
CA ASN A 294 7.19 -10.36 -7.55
C ASN A 294 6.07 -9.94 -8.47
N GLY A 295 5.06 -10.79 -8.60
CA GLY A 295 3.81 -10.49 -9.28
C GLY A 295 2.63 -10.85 -8.39
N ALA A 296 1.59 -10.04 -8.41
CA ALA A 296 0.34 -10.27 -7.70
C ALA A 296 -0.86 -9.92 -8.56
N TYR A 297 -1.95 -10.63 -8.34
CA TYR A 297 -3.26 -10.33 -8.90
C TYR A 297 -4.28 -10.27 -7.76
N MET A 298 -5.05 -9.19 -7.75
CA MET A 298 -6.10 -8.93 -6.80
C MET A 298 -7.43 -9.03 -7.55
N LEU A 299 -8.19 -10.08 -7.23
CA LEU A 299 -9.50 -10.34 -7.84
C LEU A 299 -10.59 -9.77 -6.94
N LYS A 300 -11.38 -8.84 -7.46
CA LYS A 300 -12.58 -8.35 -6.78
C LYS A 300 -13.55 -9.49 -6.50
N THR A 301 -14.16 -9.50 -5.34
CA THR A 301 -15.16 -10.53 -4.97
C THR A 301 -16.59 -10.08 -5.20
N ILE A 302 -16.79 -8.82 -5.50
CA ILE A 302 -18.10 -8.18 -5.71
C ILE A 302 -17.98 -7.22 -6.91
N ASP A 303 -19.06 -7.04 -7.67
CA ASP A 303 -19.07 -6.21 -8.88
C ASP A 303 -18.70 -4.73 -8.66
N ALA A 304 -18.82 -4.25 -7.45
CA ALA A 304 -18.50 -2.86 -7.09
C ALA A 304 -16.99 -2.56 -6.90
N GLY A 305 -16.12 -3.56 -6.96
CA GLY A 305 -14.67 -3.40 -6.81
C GLY A 305 -13.94 -3.41 -8.15
N SER A 306 -12.67 -3.02 -8.17
CA SER A 306 -11.78 -3.15 -9.33
C SER A 306 -10.72 -4.21 -9.07
N SER A 307 -10.55 -5.14 -10.02
CA SER A 307 -9.40 -6.05 -10.01
C SER A 307 -8.15 -5.29 -10.46
N TYR A 308 -6.99 -5.69 -9.98
CA TYR A 308 -5.74 -5.09 -10.43
C TYR A 308 -4.57 -6.06 -10.32
N CYS A 309 -3.54 -5.81 -11.09
CA CYS A 309 -2.27 -6.53 -10.99
C CYS A 309 -1.16 -5.60 -10.50
N THR A 310 -0.23 -6.15 -9.74
CA THR A 310 0.96 -5.45 -9.28
C THR A 310 2.19 -6.26 -9.65
N VAL A 311 3.18 -5.61 -10.24
CA VAL A 311 4.50 -6.19 -10.51
C VAL A 311 5.54 -5.35 -9.76
N GLY A 312 6.44 -6.03 -9.07
CA GLY A 312 7.50 -5.40 -8.29
C GLY A 312 8.88 -5.99 -8.63
N LEU A 313 9.86 -5.11 -8.65
CA LEU A 313 11.29 -5.41 -8.82
C LEU A 313 12.04 -4.80 -7.64
N GLY A 314 12.92 -5.57 -7.02
CA GLY A 314 13.76 -5.09 -5.93
C GLY A 314 15.17 -5.67 -6.01
N TYR A 315 16.12 -4.96 -5.41
CA TYR A 315 17.49 -5.42 -5.30
C TYR A 315 18.09 -5.03 -3.96
N ASP A 316 18.76 -5.99 -3.30
CA ASP A 316 19.46 -5.82 -2.03
C ASP A 316 20.97 -5.89 -2.28
N PHE A 317 21.72 -4.83 -1.89
CA PHE A 317 23.17 -4.70 -2.06
C PHE A 317 23.96 -5.01 -0.79
#